data_579d22b4f02c4d6f312b8bc271f0a77c
#
_entry.id   579d22b4f02c4d6f312b8bc271f0a77c
#
_cell.length_a   1.000
_cell.length_b   1.000
_cell.length_c   1.000
_cell.angle_alpha   90.00
_cell.angle_beta   90.00
_cell.angle_gamma   90.00
#
_symmetry.space_group_name_H-M   'P 1'
#
loop_
_entity.id
_entity.type
_entity.pdbx_description
1 polymer ?
#
loop_
_entity_poly.entity_id
_entity_poly.type
_entity_poly.pdbx_seq_one_letter_code
_entity_poly.pdbx_strand_id
1 'polypeptide(L)'
;MRSTAEVYASGGQPSPAEQVTAYRSLVDAALARGRTGVRVAADVTPLVRGGVDGRRQLHVYEQLADALMGTVAMTALCLYEASLGAEVLGPVTLLHPDQHSGEEEPLTHLSGRGPSLSLHGEVDVTQADGLSRALVDVACGTPGEVVLDLSDLRFLDVAGARALARATQVLRGADVHLRLVRAPRVATRCLGLFGLHGEATVPA
;
A
#
# COMPACT_ATOMS: atom_id res chain seq x y z
N MET A 1 14.74 -21.03 13.24
CA MET A 1 14.70 -20.20 12.04
C MET A 1 14.01 -21.05 10.98
N ARG A 2 12.87 -20.63 10.45
CA ARG A 2 12.23 -21.31 9.31
C ARG A 2 12.54 -20.53 8.07
N SER A 3 12.89 -21.20 6.99
CA SER A 3 13.10 -20.58 5.68
C SER A 3 11.75 -20.23 5.06
N THR A 4 11.68 -19.11 4.33
CA THR A 4 10.53 -18.77 3.49
C THR A 4 10.17 -19.91 2.52
N ALA A 5 11.16 -20.65 2.02
CA ALA A 5 10.94 -21.83 1.19
C ALA A 5 10.15 -22.93 1.91
N GLU A 6 10.29 -23.10 3.23
CA GLU A 6 9.51 -24.07 4.01
C GLU A 6 8.06 -23.62 4.25
N VAL A 7 7.81 -22.31 4.25
CA VAL A 7 6.45 -21.76 4.39
C VAL A 7 5.70 -21.82 3.05
N TYR A 8 6.42 -21.73 1.93
CA TYR A 8 5.86 -21.76 0.56
C TYR A 8 5.90 -23.13 -0.12
N ALA A 9 6.54 -24.15 0.49
CA ALA A 9 6.78 -25.48 -0.14
C ALA A 9 5.54 -26.38 -0.23
N SER A 10 4.41 -26.00 0.32
CA SER A 10 3.20 -26.87 0.35
C SER A 10 2.16 -26.55 -0.72
N GLY A 11 2.60 -26.30 -1.98
CA GLY A 11 1.70 -26.49 -3.14
C GLY A 11 0.86 -25.30 -3.57
N GLY A 12 1.41 -24.11 -3.61
CA GLY A 12 0.77 -22.90 -4.14
C GLY A 12 1.16 -21.67 -3.32
N GLN A 13 1.17 -20.49 -3.94
CA GLN A 13 1.30 -19.24 -3.17
C GLN A 13 0.06 -19.11 -2.26
N PRO A 14 0.21 -19.03 -0.92
CA PRO A 14 -0.92 -18.78 -0.05
C PRO A 14 -1.52 -17.41 -0.39
N SER A 15 -2.83 -17.28 -0.24
CA SER A 15 -3.48 -15.98 -0.41
C SER A 15 -2.94 -14.97 0.61
N PRO A 16 -2.99 -13.66 0.34
CA PRO A 16 -2.60 -12.62 1.28
C PRO A 16 -3.22 -12.81 2.68
N ALA A 17 -4.50 -13.20 2.75
CA ALA A 17 -5.20 -13.41 4.01
C ALA A 17 -4.67 -14.64 4.79
N GLU A 18 -4.34 -15.73 4.10
CA GLU A 18 -3.75 -16.93 4.73
C GLU A 18 -2.36 -16.62 5.28
N GLN A 19 -1.55 -15.83 4.56
CA GLN A 19 -0.22 -15.40 5.03
C GLN A 19 -0.31 -14.59 6.32
N VAL A 20 -1.18 -13.60 6.36
CA VAL A 20 -1.39 -12.75 7.53
C VAL A 20 -1.90 -13.57 8.73
N THR A 21 -2.80 -14.52 8.50
CA THR A 21 -3.28 -15.45 9.53
C THR A 21 -2.13 -16.30 10.09
N ALA A 22 -1.24 -16.80 9.23
CA ALA A 22 -0.08 -17.56 9.64
C ALA A 22 0.89 -16.74 10.50
N TYR A 23 1.14 -15.47 10.14
CA TYR A 23 1.96 -14.57 10.95
C TYR A 23 1.35 -14.28 12.31
N ARG A 24 0.04 -14.03 12.39
CA ARG A 24 -0.65 -13.87 13.68
C ARG A 24 -0.43 -15.08 14.58
N SER A 25 -0.63 -16.28 14.03
CA SER A 25 -0.41 -17.53 14.78
C SER A 25 1.05 -17.71 15.24
N LEU A 26 2.02 -17.26 14.44
CA LEU A 26 3.44 -17.28 14.83
C LEU A 26 3.72 -16.31 15.99
N VAL A 27 3.12 -15.13 15.98
CA VAL A 27 3.25 -14.14 17.07
C VAL A 27 2.64 -14.72 18.35
N ASP A 28 1.42 -15.25 18.30
CA ASP A 28 0.74 -15.84 19.45
C ASP A 28 1.56 -16.99 20.06
N ALA A 29 2.10 -17.85 19.21
CA ALA A 29 2.96 -18.95 19.66
C ALA A 29 4.30 -18.46 20.25
N ALA A 30 4.85 -17.36 19.77
CA ALA A 30 6.07 -16.77 20.32
C ALA A 30 5.81 -16.14 21.70
N LEU A 31 4.72 -15.39 21.85
CA LEU A 31 4.30 -14.80 23.12
C LEU A 31 4.01 -15.88 24.17
N ALA A 32 3.31 -16.96 23.79
CA ALA A 32 3.04 -18.10 24.67
C ALA A 32 4.32 -18.80 25.18
N ARG A 33 5.45 -18.65 24.46
CA ARG A 33 6.78 -19.14 24.89
C ARG A 33 7.61 -18.10 25.64
N GLY A 34 7.00 -17.00 26.08
CA GLY A 34 7.68 -15.92 26.81
C GLY A 34 8.58 -15.05 25.94
N ARG A 35 8.41 -15.03 24.62
CA ARG A 35 9.09 -14.10 23.73
C ARG A 35 8.34 -12.75 23.70
N THR A 36 9.03 -11.69 23.34
CA THR A 36 8.46 -10.33 23.28
C THR A 36 7.80 -10.00 21.94
N GLY A 37 7.95 -10.85 20.93
CA GLY A 37 7.39 -10.68 19.60
C GLY A 37 8.14 -11.47 18.54
N VAL A 38 7.86 -11.17 17.28
CA VAL A 38 8.43 -11.81 16.08
C VAL A 38 9.06 -10.74 15.18
N ARG A 39 10.26 -11.03 14.68
CA ARG A 39 10.88 -10.27 13.59
C ARG A 39 10.99 -11.14 12.36
N VAL A 40 10.54 -10.61 11.22
CA VAL A 40 10.56 -11.28 9.92
C VAL A 40 11.49 -10.51 8.99
N ALA A 41 12.33 -11.23 8.26
CA ALA A 41 13.03 -10.68 7.09
C ALA A 41 12.68 -11.58 5.91
N ALA A 42 12.08 -11.01 4.87
CA ALA A 42 11.60 -11.74 3.71
C ALA A 42 12.14 -11.14 2.42
N ASP A 43 12.71 -11.98 1.54
CA ASP A 43 12.92 -11.61 0.14
C ASP A 43 11.59 -11.78 -0.61
N VAL A 44 10.97 -10.68 -0.98
CA VAL A 44 9.69 -10.65 -1.69
C VAL A 44 9.84 -10.41 -3.20
N THR A 45 11.07 -10.34 -3.69
CA THR A 45 11.40 -10.22 -5.12
C THR A 45 10.66 -11.23 -6.01
N PRO A 46 10.55 -12.53 -5.64
CA PRO A 46 9.83 -13.51 -6.46
C PRO A 46 8.35 -13.18 -6.65
N LEU A 47 7.69 -12.56 -5.67
CA LEU A 47 6.28 -12.17 -5.75
C LEU A 47 6.07 -11.05 -6.77
N VAL A 48 6.99 -10.09 -6.79
CA VAL A 48 6.96 -8.97 -7.75
C VAL A 48 7.14 -9.45 -9.19
N ARG A 49 7.94 -10.48 -9.40
CA ARG A 49 8.19 -11.09 -10.71
C ARG A 49 7.02 -11.93 -11.24
N GLY A 50 6.01 -12.20 -10.44
CA GLY A 50 4.82 -13.00 -10.78
C GLY A 50 3.84 -12.35 -11.78
N GLY A 51 4.23 -11.31 -12.51
CA GLY A 51 3.37 -10.61 -13.46
C GLY A 51 2.36 -9.66 -12.78
N VAL A 52 1.29 -9.30 -13.51
CA VAL A 52 0.28 -8.33 -13.03
C VAL A 52 -0.46 -8.87 -11.81
N ASP A 53 -0.89 -10.12 -11.86
CA ASP A 53 -1.66 -10.74 -10.75
C ASP A 53 -0.79 -10.94 -9.51
N GLY A 54 0.47 -11.33 -9.68
CA GLY A 54 1.42 -11.45 -8.58
C GLY A 54 1.67 -10.10 -7.88
N ARG A 55 1.86 -9.04 -8.65
CA ARG A 55 2.02 -7.68 -8.09
C ARG A 55 0.78 -7.21 -7.34
N ARG A 56 -0.42 -7.44 -7.90
CA ARG A 56 -1.68 -7.10 -7.21
C ARG A 56 -1.82 -7.85 -5.89
N GLN A 57 -1.55 -9.15 -5.87
CA GLN A 57 -1.56 -9.95 -4.64
C GLN A 57 -0.55 -9.42 -3.61
N LEU A 58 0.65 -9.05 -4.07
CA LEU A 58 1.66 -8.43 -3.20
C LEU A 58 1.16 -7.12 -2.60
N HIS A 59 0.59 -6.21 -3.40
CA HIS A 59 0.08 -4.94 -2.88
C HIS A 59 -1.02 -5.15 -1.83
N VAL A 60 -1.94 -6.08 -2.06
CA VAL A 60 -2.95 -6.46 -1.05
C VAL A 60 -2.30 -7.07 0.20
N TYR A 61 -1.29 -7.91 0.02
CA TYR A 61 -0.54 -8.50 1.14
C TYR A 61 0.15 -7.45 2.00
N GLU A 62 0.85 -6.50 1.39
CA GLU A 62 1.56 -5.43 2.11
C GLU A 62 0.60 -4.59 2.97
N GLN A 63 -0.57 -4.23 2.45
CA GLN A 63 -1.58 -3.53 3.23
C GLN A 63 -2.10 -4.36 4.42
N LEU A 64 -2.34 -5.65 4.21
CA LEU A 64 -2.79 -6.53 5.27
C LEU A 64 -1.71 -6.76 6.32
N ALA A 65 -0.45 -6.85 5.89
CA ALA A 65 0.70 -7.02 6.77
C ALA A 65 0.94 -5.77 7.63
N ASP A 66 0.87 -4.57 7.02
CA ASP A 66 0.96 -3.29 7.73
C ASP A 66 -0.14 -3.18 8.80
N ALA A 67 -1.39 -3.44 8.43
CA ALA A 67 -2.50 -3.44 9.38
C ALA A 67 -2.34 -4.48 10.51
N LEU A 68 -1.75 -5.66 10.23
CA LEU A 68 -1.44 -6.65 11.25
C LEU A 68 -0.37 -6.13 12.22
N MET A 69 0.72 -5.59 11.70
CA MET A 69 1.85 -5.09 12.50
C MET A 69 1.43 -3.96 13.45
N GLY A 70 0.45 -3.16 13.09
CA GLY A 70 -0.16 -2.18 13.98
C GLY A 70 -0.95 -2.78 15.16
N THR A 71 -1.24 -4.08 15.18
CA THR A 71 -2.07 -4.75 16.20
C THR A 71 -1.36 -5.85 16.98
N VAL A 72 -0.20 -6.31 16.53
CA VAL A 72 0.55 -7.41 17.17
C VAL A 72 2.03 -7.05 17.33
N ALA A 73 2.72 -7.76 18.24
CA ALA A 73 4.16 -7.57 18.47
C ALA A 73 4.99 -8.20 17.33
N MET A 74 4.94 -7.62 16.14
CA MET A 74 5.64 -8.06 14.96
C MET A 74 6.29 -6.88 14.24
N THR A 75 7.49 -7.12 13.68
CA THR A 75 8.18 -6.22 12.76
C THR A 75 8.61 -7.02 11.54
N ALA A 76 8.40 -6.49 10.34
CA ALA A 76 8.85 -7.10 9.10
C ALA A 76 9.83 -6.18 8.36
N LEU A 77 10.82 -6.81 7.72
CA LEU A 77 11.71 -6.19 6.75
C LEU A 77 11.52 -6.90 5.41
N CYS A 78 10.95 -6.20 4.44
CA CYS A 78 10.76 -6.69 3.09
C CYS A 78 11.97 -6.29 2.24
N LEU A 79 12.62 -7.28 1.63
CA LEU A 79 13.79 -7.08 0.76
C LEU A 79 13.37 -7.20 -0.70
N TYR A 80 13.79 -6.24 -1.50
CA TYR A 80 13.53 -6.20 -2.95
C TYR A 80 14.85 -6.04 -3.70
N GLU A 81 14.99 -6.74 -4.80
CA GLU A 81 16.15 -6.59 -5.67
C GLU A 81 16.11 -5.24 -6.40
N ALA A 82 17.13 -4.41 -6.20
CA ALA A 82 17.20 -3.06 -6.77
C ALA A 82 17.17 -3.05 -8.31
N SER A 83 17.56 -4.14 -8.96
CA SER A 83 17.53 -4.28 -10.43
C SER A 83 16.11 -4.30 -11.02
N LEU A 84 15.06 -4.44 -10.20
CA LEU A 84 13.66 -4.37 -10.65
C LEU A 84 13.26 -3.00 -11.21
N GLY A 85 13.99 -1.94 -10.86
CA GLY A 85 13.76 -0.58 -11.34
C GLY A 85 12.53 0.11 -10.72
N ALA A 86 12.46 1.42 -10.90
CA ALA A 86 11.43 2.28 -10.29
C ALA A 86 10.00 1.96 -10.75
N GLU A 87 9.84 1.44 -11.96
CA GLU A 87 8.50 1.10 -12.49
C GLU A 87 7.82 -0.02 -11.68
N VAL A 88 8.60 -0.94 -11.16
CA VAL A 88 8.14 -2.07 -10.35
C VAL A 88 8.16 -1.73 -8.87
N LEU A 89 9.23 -1.10 -8.39
CA LEU A 89 9.40 -0.77 -6.98
C LEU A 89 8.57 0.42 -6.53
N GLY A 90 8.34 1.42 -7.40
CA GLY A 90 7.60 2.63 -7.05
C GLY A 90 6.22 2.38 -6.43
N PRO A 91 5.34 1.55 -7.00
CA PRO A 91 4.07 1.21 -6.35
C PRO A 91 4.23 0.52 -5.00
N VAL A 92 5.24 -0.34 -4.86
CA VAL A 92 5.47 -1.12 -3.62
C VAL A 92 5.99 -0.24 -2.50
N THR A 93 6.91 0.69 -2.81
CA THR A 93 7.47 1.60 -1.81
C THR A 93 6.41 2.47 -1.16
N LEU A 94 5.37 2.85 -1.90
CA LEU A 94 4.25 3.64 -1.37
C LEU A 94 3.42 2.90 -0.31
N LEU A 95 3.53 1.57 -0.22
CA LEU A 95 2.80 0.76 0.75
C LEU A 95 3.62 0.49 2.03
N HIS A 96 4.86 0.98 2.11
CA HIS A 96 5.73 0.81 3.26
C HIS A 96 5.84 2.13 4.03
N PRO A 97 5.52 2.14 5.33
CA PRO A 97 5.63 3.36 6.15
C PRO A 97 7.08 3.79 6.33
N ASP A 98 8.01 2.83 6.37
CA ASP A 98 9.44 3.07 6.51
C ASP A 98 10.21 2.46 5.33
N GLN A 99 11.17 3.19 4.79
CA GLN A 99 12.02 2.73 3.70
C GLN A 99 13.50 2.91 4.08
N HIS A 100 14.30 1.90 3.76
CA HIS A 100 15.75 1.94 3.99
C HIS A 100 16.49 1.82 2.65
N SER A 101 16.28 2.79 1.77
CA SER A 101 16.97 2.87 0.47
C SER A 101 18.24 3.75 0.48
N GLY A 102 18.65 4.20 1.66
CA GLY A 102 19.96 4.81 1.91
C GLY A 102 19.97 6.30 2.22
N GLU A 103 19.06 7.17 1.80
CA GLU A 103 19.29 8.60 1.99
C GLU A 103 18.06 9.46 2.37
N GLU A 104 16.82 9.03 2.19
CA GLU A 104 15.66 9.88 2.50
C GLU A 104 14.48 9.07 3.06
N GLU A 105 13.75 9.68 4.01
CA GLU A 105 12.47 9.15 4.48
C GLU A 105 11.44 9.14 3.35
N PRO A 106 10.52 8.16 3.31
CA PRO A 106 9.48 8.12 2.29
C PRO A 106 8.59 9.36 2.39
N LEU A 107 8.54 10.13 1.31
CA LEU A 107 7.71 11.33 1.25
C LEU A 107 6.21 11.00 1.20
N THR A 108 5.86 9.80 0.76
CA THR A 108 4.47 9.39 0.47
C THR A 108 4.20 7.99 0.99
N HIS A 109 3.04 7.81 1.63
CA HIS A 109 2.58 6.50 2.10
C HIS A 109 1.08 6.32 1.82
N LEU A 110 0.72 5.18 1.23
CA LEU A 110 -0.67 4.75 1.01
C LEU A 110 -0.99 3.62 1.99
N SER A 111 -1.83 3.89 2.97
CA SER A 111 -2.23 2.95 4.02
C SER A 111 -3.71 2.61 3.96
N GLY A 112 -4.14 1.71 4.85
CA GLY A 112 -5.53 1.30 4.95
C GLY A 112 -5.83 0.02 4.16
N ARG A 113 -7.11 -0.37 4.11
CA ARG A 113 -7.55 -1.59 3.40
C ARG A 113 -9.02 -1.54 3.06
N GLY A 114 -9.42 -2.38 2.08
CA GLY A 114 -10.81 -2.51 1.64
C GLY A 114 -11.38 -1.15 1.24
N PRO A 115 -12.54 -0.76 1.75
CA PRO A 115 -13.17 0.48 1.32
C PRO A 115 -12.56 1.75 1.92
N SER A 116 -11.56 1.65 2.82
CA SER A 116 -10.97 2.79 3.52
C SER A 116 -9.46 2.83 3.34
N LEU A 117 -9.00 3.80 2.56
CA LEU A 117 -7.59 4.07 2.27
C LEU A 117 -7.23 5.47 2.76
N SER A 118 -5.96 5.69 3.06
CA SER A 118 -5.42 6.99 3.45
C SER A 118 -4.12 7.27 2.71
N LEU A 119 -3.98 8.49 2.20
CA LEU A 119 -2.77 8.95 1.52
C LEU A 119 -2.09 10.02 2.37
N HIS A 120 -0.84 9.74 2.73
CA HIS A 120 -0.04 10.58 3.62
C HIS A 120 1.12 11.21 2.88
N GLY A 121 1.57 12.36 3.37
CA GLY A 121 2.83 12.99 2.96
C GLY A 121 2.73 13.84 1.70
N GLU A 122 3.68 13.68 0.79
CA GLU A 122 3.86 14.56 -0.36
C GLU A 122 3.85 13.76 -1.66
N VAL A 123 3.05 14.16 -2.63
CA VAL A 123 2.94 13.52 -3.94
C VAL A 123 3.36 14.49 -5.04
N ASP A 124 4.45 14.17 -5.71
CA ASP A 124 4.92 14.88 -6.88
C ASP A 124 5.07 13.96 -8.10
N VAL A 125 5.71 14.47 -9.14
CA VAL A 125 5.91 13.73 -10.40
C VAL A 125 6.66 12.41 -10.21
N THR A 126 7.50 12.28 -9.18
CA THR A 126 8.31 11.06 -8.95
C THR A 126 7.49 9.90 -8.40
N GLN A 127 6.44 10.18 -7.60
CA GLN A 127 5.55 9.17 -7.04
C GLN A 127 4.27 8.96 -7.88
N ALA A 128 3.94 9.87 -8.78
CA ALA A 128 2.65 9.91 -9.47
C ALA A 128 2.27 8.60 -10.17
N ASP A 129 3.17 8.01 -10.96
CA ASP A 129 2.88 6.76 -11.68
C ASP A 129 2.79 5.57 -10.72
N GLY A 130 3.64 5.52 -9.69
CA GLY A 130 3.58 4.52 -8.62
C GLY A 130 2.25 4.59 -7.87
N LEU A 131 1.82 5.78 -7.48
CA LEU A 131 0.56 6.01 -6.77
C LEU A 131 -0.65 5.53 -7.58
N SER A 132 -0.71 5.89 -8.88
CA SER A 132 -1.83 5.45 -9.72
C SER A 132 -1.95 3.93 -9.78
N ARG A 133 -0.83 3.21 -9.92
CA ARG A 133 -0.79 1.75 -9.95
C ARG A 133 -1.13 1.13 -8.60
N ALA A 134 -0.47 1.57 -7.53
CA ALA A 134 -0.73 1.06 -6.19
C ALA A 134 -2.20 1.20 -5.82
N LEU A 135 -2.79 2.38 -6.05
CA LEU A 135 -4.18 2.67 -5.74
C LEU A 135 -5.15 1.77 -6.52
N VAL A 136 -4.89 1.55 -7.81
CA VAL A 136 -5.69 0.62 -8.62
C VAL A 136 -5.58 -0.81 -8.09
N ASP A 137 -4.36 -1.27 -7.80
CA ASP A 137 -4.14 -2.65 -7.36
C ASP A 137 -4.81 -2.95 -6.01
N VAL A 138 -4.75 -2.02 -5.05
CA VAL A 138 -5.34 -2.23 -3.72
C VAL A 138 -6.84 -2.01 -3.69
N ALA A 139 -7.38 -1.14 -4.54
CA ALA A 139 -8.82 -0.82 -4.57
C ALA A 139 -9.63 -1.75 -5.50
N CYS A 140 -9.04 -2.26 -6.57
CA CYS A 140 -9.74 -3.01 -7.63
C CYS A 140 -10.43 -4.31 -7.16
N GLY A 141 -10.10 -4.83 -5.97
CA GLY A 141 -10.76 -5.99 -5.38
C GLY A 141 -11.94 -5.66 -4.46
N THR A 142 -12.26 -4.37 -4.29
CA THR A 142 -13.29 -3.88 -3.38
C THR A 142 -14.47 -3.33 -4.20
N PRO A 143 -15.53 -4.10 -4.43
CA PRO A 143 -16.67 -3.61 -5.20
C PRO A 143 -17.41 -2.48 -4.47
N GLY A 144 -17.92 -1.53 -5.24
CA GLY A 144 -18.66 -0.39 -4.72
C GLY A 144 -17.78 0.83 -4.44
N GLU A 145 -17.99 1.50 -3.31
CA GLU A 145 -17.27 2.72 -2.96
C GLU A 145 -15.99 2.43 -2.18
N VAL A 146 -14.90 3.06 -2.61
CA VAL A 146 -13.63 3.13 -1.88
C VAL A 146 -13.38 4.59 -1.51
N VAL A 147 -13.18 4.86 -0.24
CA VAL A 147 -12.87 6.18 0.31
C VAL A 147 -11.37 6.35 0.41
N LEU A 148 -10.83 7.41 -0.20
CA LEU A 148 -9.44 7.81 -0.03
C LEU A 148 -9.39 9.10 0.79
N ASP A 149 -8.89 8.97 1.99
CA ASP A 149 -8.67 10.07 2.92
C ASP A 149 -7.37 10.81 2.58
N LEU A 150 -7.47 12.11 2.42
CA LEU A 150 -6.36 13.00 2.09
C LEU A 150 -5.98 13.94 3.24
N SER A 151 -6.49 13.73 4.46
CA SER A 151 -6.27 14.65 5.58
C SER A 151 -4.79 14.86 5.93
N ASP A 152 -3.97 13.84 5.75
CA ASP A 152 -2.54 13.85 6.05
C ASP A 152 -1.65 14.13 4.83
N LEU A 153 -2.27 14.51 3.70
CA LEU A 153 -1.56 14.92 2.51
C LEU A 153 -1.00 16.34 2.68
N ARG A 154 0.31 16.48 2.65
CA ARG A 154 1.01 17.76 2.86
C ARG A 154 1.25 18.52 1.57
N PHE A 155 1.42 17.80 0.46
CA PHE A 155 1.66 18.37 -0.86
C PHE A 155 1.05 17.50 -1.96
N LEU A 156 0.56 18.15 -3.01
CA LEU A 156 0.08 17.50 -4.24
C LEU A 156 0.36 18.42 -5.42
N ASP A 157 1.14 17.96 -6.37
CA ASP A 157 1.34 18.67 -7.63
C ASP A 157 0.30 18.23 -8.70
N VAL A 158 0.44 18.82 -9.89
CA VAL A 158 -0.43 18.50 -11.03
C VAL A 158 -0.25 17.06 -11.50
N ALA A 159 0.96 16.49 -11.40
CA ALA A 159 1.21 15.10 -11.79
C ALA A 159 0.55 14.12 -10.82
N GLY A 160 0.62 14.38 -9.52
CA GLY A 160 -0.08 13.62 -8.48
C GLY A 160 -1.60 13.68 -8.65
N ALA A 161 -2.16 14.86 -8.88
CA ALA A 161 -3.59 15.01 -9.14
C ALA A 161 -4.05 14.26 -10.42
N ARG A 162 -3.24 14.29 -11.47
CA ARG A 162 -3.47 13.48 -12.69
C ARG A 162 -3.40 11.99 -12.42
N ALA A 163 -2.49 11.54 -11.56
CA ALA A 163 -2.38 10.13 -11.16
C ALA A 163 -3.65 9.65 -10.44
N LEU A 164 -4.19 10.46 -9.52
CA LEU A 164 -5.47 10.19 -8.85
C LEU A 164 -6.63 10.14 -9.85
N ALA A 165 -6.66 11.05 -10.83
CA ALA A 165 -7.68 11.04 -11.88
C ALA A 165 -7.61 9.78 -12.75
N ARG A 166 -6.41 9.34 -13.14
CA ARG A 166 -6.21 8.09 -13.88
C ARG A 166 -6.69 6.88 -13.08
N ALA A 167 -6.29 6.79 -11.80
CA ALA A 167 -6.74 5.71 -10.93
C ALA A 167 -8.27 5.68 -10.82
N THR A 168 -8.91 6.84 -10.60
CA THR A 168 -10.38 6.97 -10.56
C THR A 168 -11.03 6.47 -11.84
N GLN A 169 -10.46 6.79 -13.00
CA GLN A 169 -11.01 6.36 -14.29
C GLN A 169 -10.90 4.84 -14.48
N VAL A 170 -9.73 4.25 -14.14
CA VAL A 170 -9.51 2.80 -14.24
C VAL A 170 -10.43 2.05 -13.28
N LEU A 171 -10.54 2.50 -12.03
CA LEU A 171 -11.39 1.89 -11.01
C LEU A 171 -12.87 1.95 -11.38
N ARG A 172 -13.33 3.05 -11.96
CA ARG A 172 -14.71 3.17 -12.47
C ARG A 172 -15.01 2.13 -13.55
N GLY A 173 -14.06 1.81 -14.40
CA GLY A 173 -14.18 0.73 -15.38
C GLY A 173 -14.27 -0.67 -14.77
N ALA A 174 -13.95 -0.82 -13.49
CA ALA A 174 -14.04 -2.04 -12.70
C ALA A 174 -15.17 -1.99 -11.64
N ASP A 175 -16.17 -1.12 -11.82
CA ASP A 175 -17.29 -0.88 -10.88
C ASP A 175 -16.85 -0.49 -9.46
N VAL A 176 -15.71 0.19 -9.36
CA VAL A 176 -15.21 0.77 -8.10
C VAL A 176 -15.28 2.29 -8.18
N HIS A 177 -15.95 2.91 -7.22
CA HIS A 177 -16.09 4.36 -7.10
C HIS A 177 -15.11 4.90 -6.07
N LEU A 178 -14.05 5.57 -6.53
CA LEU A 178 -13.10 6.22 -5.63
C LEU A 178 -13.64 7.58 -5.21
N ARG A 179 -13.90 7.75 -3.91
CA ARG A 179 -14.31 9.01 -3.30
C ARG A 179 -13.17 9.61 -2.49
N LEU A 180 -12.76 10.81 -2.86
CA LEU A 180 -11.74 11.58 -2.15
C LEU A 180 -12.40 12.36 -1.02
N VAL A 181 -11.85 12.27 0.18
CA VAL A 181 -12.37 13.00 1.34
C VAL A 181 -11.26 13.77 2.06
N ARG A 182 -11.65 14.82 2.77
CA ARG A 182 -10.77 15.62 3.62
C ARG A 182 -9.55 16.19 2.89
N ALA A 183 -9.71 16.55 1.61
CA ALA A 183 -8.64 17.13 0.82
C ALA A 183 -8.17 18.47 1.45
N PRO A 184 -6.87 18.61 1.75
CA PRO A 184 -6.33 19.86 2.26
C PRO A 184 -6.37 20.95 1.18
N ARG A 185 -6.38 22.22 1.60
CA ARG A 185 -6.44 23.36 0.65
C ARG A 185 -5.33 23.34 -0.39
N VAL A 186 -4.15 22.87 -0.02
CA VAL A 186 -3.00 22.76 -0.94
C VAL A 186 -3.28 21.81 -2.12
N ALA A 187 -4.08 20.76 -1.92
CA ALA A 187 -4.42 19.78 -2.94
C ALA A 187 -5.65 20.16 -3.77
N THR A 188 -6.59 20.91 -3.20
CA THR A 188 -7.91 21.19 -3.80
C THR A 188 -7.82 21.82 -5.17
N ARG A 189 -6.87 22.73 -5.38
CA ARG A 189 -6.69 23.42 -6.67
C ARG A 189 -6.21 22.46 -7.77
N CYS A 190 -5.25 21.60 -7.45
CA CYS A 190 -4.73 20.60 -8.40
C CYS A 190 -5.78 19.54 -8.72
N LEU A 191 -6.53 19.06 -7.72
CA LEU A 191 -7.63 18.12 -7.90
C LEU A 191 -8.72 18.71 -8.81
N GLY A 192 -9.08 19.97 -8.61
CA GLY A 192 -10.08 20.68 -9.41
C GLY A 192 -9.74 20.75 -10.90
N LEU A 193 -8.45 20.79 -11.29
CA LEU A 193 -8.02 20.77 -12.69
C LEU A 193 -8.44 19.49 -13.43
N PHE A 194 -8.66 18.41 -12.70
CA PHE A 194 -9.06 17.11 -13.24
C PHE A 194 -10.51 16.74 -12.91
N GLY A 195 -11.31 17.69 -12.40
CA GLY A 195 -12.70 17.44 -12.01
C GLY A 195 -12.86 16.53 -10.77
N LEU A 196 -11.78 16.38 -9.99
CA LEU A 196 -11.81 15.66 -8.73
C LEU A 196 -12.21 16.64 -7.62
N HIS A 197 -13.39 16.45 -7.08
CA HIS A 197 -13.89 17.25 -5.97
C HIS A 197 -13.75 16.40 -4.69
N GLY A 198 -12.67 16.63 -3.93
CA GLY A 198 -12.56 16.09 -2.60
C GLY A 198 -13.49 16.86 -1.66
N GLU A 199 -14.20 16.17 -0.78
CA GLU A 199 -14.90 16.83 0.31
C GLU A 199 -13.85 17.54 1.17
N ALA A 200 -13.85 18.86 1.15
CA ALA A 200 -12.87 19.66 1.89
C ALA A 200 -13.08 19.47 3.40
N THR A 201 -11.98 19.32 4.14
CA THR A 201 -12.03 19.47 5.58
C THR A 201 -12.38 20.92 5.90
N VAL A 202 -13.56 21.16 6.43
CA VAL A 202 -13.89 22.45 7.03
C VAL A 202 -13.13 22.50 8.36
N PRO A 203 -12.19 23.42 8.56
CA PRO A 203 -11.59 23.57 9.89
C PRO A 203 -12.69 24.01 10.86
N ALA A 204 -12.74 23.31 11.99
CA ALA A 204 -13.57 23.73 13.12
C ALA A 204 -13.05 25.07 13.68
#